data_39acdbd25b2e76fcbf020016d75a5cba
#
_entry.id   39acdbd25b2e76fcbf020016d75a5cba
#
_cell.length_a   1.000
_cell.length_b   1.000
_cell.length_c   1.000
_cell.angle_alpha   90.00
_cell.angle_beta   90.00
_cell.angle_gamma   90.00
#
_symmetry.space_group_name_H-M   'P 1'
#
loop_
_entity.id
_entity.type
_entity.pdbx_description
1 polymer ?
#
loop_
_entity_poly.entity_id
_entity_poly.type
_entity_poly.pdbx_seq_one_letter_code
_entity_poly.pdbx_strand_id
1 'polypeptide(L)'
;MKTFPYKKTLIIGLGLLGGSIAKAFKKYDISQNIYAFDIDIDALDLAKEQKIIDNTTLLDDDLKDFDLIAICAPLNQYQQIFTKINSKINPQVLIFDIGSIKDFKFKNIPQNFVPSHPIAGSVESGFENSQEDLFFGKKFLICKNQNNIFEAQKLFEIVKQIKAIPDFIEAKNHDEIYALVSHLPQFLSFLCAEFSLKKIDNDFFKNAFRLDDSNPEIWKDIFDLNQKYLQVFYEEFFENLENYIENLKNFKIEKTLEDQDFQGFIDDKIIFENSTEQFFEQNFDVIFFRFLMVLSFLKINKIKSFKSFGGQGFKDFISIINIAKIDSVKINLLLQKNYPKITNFFKNIS
;
A
#
# COMPACT_ATOMS: atom_id res chain seq x y z
N MET A 1 -3.96 27.13 -29.45
CA MET A 1 -2.99 26.03 -29.35
C MET A 1 -3.07 25.47 -27.96
N LYS A 2 -3.11 24.14 -27.78
CA LYS A 2 -2.98 23.54 -26.44
C LYS A 2 -1.58 23.85 -25.90
N THR A 3 -1.49 24.33 -24.66
CA THR A 3 -0.22 24.56 -23.97
C THR A 3 0.02 23.39 -23.01
N PHE A 4 1.13 22.69 -23.21
CA PHE A 4 1.55 21.60 -22.36
C PHE A 4 2.59 22.10 -21.35
N PRO A 5 2.48 21.77 -20.05
CA PRO A 5 3.52 22.11 -19.06
C PRO A 5 4.89 21.50 -19.38
N TYR A 6 4.90 20.30 -19.95
CA TYR A 6 6.12 19.55 -20.31
C TYR A 6 6.10 19.18 -21.78
N LYS A 7 7.25 19.29 -22.45
CA LYS A 7 7.40 18.96 -23.88
C LYS A 7 7.67 17.48 -24.08
N LYS A 8 8.51 16.89 -23.24
CA LYS A 8 8.96 15.51 -23.38
C LYS A 8 9.08 14.81 -22.02
N THR A 9 8.25 13.82 -21.80
CA THR A 9 8.21 13.03 -20.56
C THR A 9 8.69 11.60 -20.81
N LEU A 10 9.48 11.05 -19.88
CA LEU A 10 9.88 9.65 -19.84
C LEU A 10 9.20 8.93 -18.69
N ILE A 11 8.51 7.83 -18.98
CA ILE A 11 8.00 6.89 -17.99
C ILE A 11 8.93 5.67 -17.94
N ILE A 12 9.55 5.41 -16.79
CA ILE A 12 10.42 4.24 -16.57
C ILE A 12 9.65 3.20 -15.78
N GLY A 13 9.23 2.12 -16.44
CA GLY A 13 8.30 1.12 -15.91
C GLY A 13 6.86 1.39 -16.37
N LEU A 14 6.31 0.52 -17.22
CA LEU A 14 4.99 0.69 -17.86
C LEU A 14 3.98 -0.38 -17.40
N GLY A 15 4.05 -0.76 -16.13
CA GLY A 15 3.03 -1.62 -15.51
C GLY A 15 1.72 -0.87 -15.19
N LEU A 16 0.91 -1.39 -14.27
CA LEU A 16 -0.36 -0.78 -13.84
C LEU A 16 -0.21 0.72 -13.50
N LEU A 17 0.70 1.06 -12.59
CA LEU A 17 0.84 2.44 -12.10
C LEU A 17 1.51 3.35 -13.12
N GLY A 18 2.58 2.89 -13.79
CA GLY A 18 3.26 3.67 -14.81
C GLY A 18 2.40 3.92 -16.04
N GLY A 19 1.65 2.90 -16.47
CA GLY A 19 0.64 3.04 -17.52
C GLY A 19 -0.47 4.01 -17.15
N SER A 20 -0.91 3.99 -15.87
CA SER A 20 -1.92 4.93 -15.38
C SER A 20 -1.39 6.37 -15.31
N ILE A 21 -0.12 6.59 -14.95
CA ILE A 21 0.54 7.90 -15.04
C ILE A 21 0.57 8.37 -16.49
N ALA A 22 0.98 7.52 -17.44
CA ALA A 22 1.02 7.87 -18.86
C ALA A 22 -0.36 8.24 -19.40
N LYS A 23 -1.38 7.43 -19.09
CA LYS A 23 -2.80 7.68 -19.46
C LYS A 23 -3.32 9.00 -18.85
N ALA A 24 -3.06 9.25 -17.56
CA ALA A 24 -3.44 10.48 -16.89
C ALA A 24 -2.71 11.70 -17.50
N PHE A 25 -1.42 11.61 -17.80
CA PHE A 25 -0.66 12.69 -18.41
C PHE A 25 -1.19 13.04 -19.78
N LYS A 26 -1.61 12.05 -20.54
CA LYS A 26 -2.26 12.28 -21.86
C LYS A 26 -3.63 12.92 -21.71
N LYS A 27 -4.48 12.38 -20.83
CA LYS A 27 -5.85 12.88 -20.58
C LYS A 27 -5.87 14.34 -20.14
N TYR A 28 -4.95 14.73 -19.26
CA TYR A 28 -4.90 16.05 -18.67
C TYR A 28 -3.89 17.00 -19.33
N ASP A 29 -3.41 16.68 -20.52
CA ASP A 29 -2.46 17.48 -21.30
C ASP A 29 -1.21 17.91 -20.50
N ILE A 30 -0.65 17.00 -19.66
CA ILE A 30 0.56 17.27 -18.87
C ILE A 30 1.79 17.34 -19.76
N SER A 31 1.91 16.43 -20.72
CA SER A 31 3.08 16.32 -21.60
C SER A 31 2.67 16.30 -23.08
N GLN A 32 3.45 16.98 -23.91
CA GLN A 32 3.23 16.99 -25.35
C GLN A 32 3.60 15.64 -25.97
N ASN A 33 4.73 15.06 -25.56
CA ASN A 33 5.22 13.78 -26.06
C ASN A 33 5.56 12.88 -24.84
N ILE A 34 5.05 11.67 -24.83
CA ILE A 34 5.28 10.68 -23.77
C ILE A 34 6.11 9.54 -24.35
N TYR A 35 7.27 9.30 -23.75
CA TYR A 35 8.15 8.18 -24.05
C TYR A 35 8.11 7.20 -22.90
N ALA A 36 8.39 5.94 -23.18
CA ALA A 36 8.49 4.92 -22.13
C ALA A 36 9.73 4.04 -22.30
N PHE A 37 10.19 3.53 -21.18
CA PHE A 37 11.13 2.42 -21.07
C PHE A 37 10.50 1.35 -20.19
N ASP A 38 10.46 0.12 -20.69
CA ASP A 38 10.14 -1.07 -19.93
C ASP A 38 10.95 -2.26 -20.46
N ILE A 39 11.08 -3.32 -19.64
CA ILE A 39 11.63 -4.62 -20.06
C ILE A 39 10.58 -5.46 -20.79
N ASP A 40 9.30 -5.19 -20.54
CA ASP A 40 8.15 -5.82 -21.19
C ASP A 40 7.86 -5.11 -22.52
N ILE A 41 8.28 -5.74 -23.61
CA ILE A 41 8.10 -5.22 -24.97
C ILE A 41 6.64 -5.22 -25.38
N ASP A 42 5.86 -6.20 -24.95
CA ASP A 42 4.43 -6.29 -25.28
C ASP A 42 3.65 -5.13 -24.65
N ALA A 43 4.00 -4.74 -23.41
CA ALA A 43 3.43 -3.55 -22.77
C ALA A 43 3.78 -2.26 -23.53
N LEU A 44 5.00 -2.11 -24.03
CA LEU A 44 5.43 -0.97 -24.84
C LEU A 44 4.67 -0.91 -26.19
N ASP A 45 4.53 -2.03 -26.87
CA ASP A 45 3.84 -2.12 -28.15
C ASP A 45 2.34 -1.83 -28.00
N LEU A 46 1.70 -2.41 -26.98
CA LEU A 46 0.30 -2.13 -26.66
C LEU A 46 0.05 -0.65 -26.33
N ALA A 47 0.96 -0.03 -25.57
CA ALA A 47 0.85 1.39 -25.23
C ALA A 47 1.01 2.31 -26.43
N LYS A 48 1.86 1.94 -27.41
CA LYS A 48 1.98 2.62 -28.69
C LYS A 48 0.75 2.46 -29.57
N GLU A 49 0.25 1.23 -29.70
CA GLU A 49 -0.98 0.93 -30.45
C GLU A 49 -2.17 1.75 -29.94
N GLN A 50 -2.33 1.81 -28.60
CA GLN A 50 -3.34 2.63 -27.93
C GLN A 50 -3.03 4.14 -27.99
N LYS A 51 -1.89 4.54 -28.58
CA LYS A 51 -1.44 5.95 -28.63
C LYS A 51 -1.30 6.61 -27.26
N ILE A 52 -1.00 5.84 -26.21
CA ILE A 52 -0.73 6.36 -24.87
C ILE A 52 0.69 6.89 -24.78
N ILE A 53 1.65 6.23 -25.40
CA ILE A 53 3.01 6.74 -25.60
C ILE A 53 3.28 7.05 -27.08
N ASP A 54 4.14 8.02 -27.32
CA ASP A 54 4.51 8.43 -28.68
C ASP A 54 5.72 7.63 -29.18
N ASN A 55 6.63 7.25 -28.27
CA ASN A 55 7.83 6.48 -28.62
C ASN A 55 8.41 5.74 -27.40
N THR A 56 9.42 4.92 -27.66
CA THR A 56 10.26 4.24 -26.65
C THR A 56 11.65 4.84 -26.64
N THR A 57 12.42 4.63 -25.56
CA THR A 57 13.83 5.01 -25.45
C THR A 57 14.55 4.02 -24.54
N LEU A 58 15.87 3.93 -24.66
CA LEU A 58 16.69 3.14 -23.73
C LEU A 58 17.24 4.04 -22.62
N LEU A 59 17.49 3.48 -21.42
CA LEU A 59 18.13 4.23 -20.35
C LEU A 59 19.61 4.56 -20.64
N ASP A 60 20.16 3.93 -21.67
CA ASP A 60 21.52 4.17 -22.15
C ASP A 60 21.60 5.26 -23.22
N ASP A 61 20.49 5.77 -23.73
CA ASP A 61 20.40 6.89 -24.66
C ASP A 61 20.72 8.24 -23.98
N ASP A 62 20.89 9.31 -24.80
CA ASP A 62 20.94 10.69 -24.28
C ASP A 62 19.52 11.12 -23.82
N LEU A 63 19.36 11.40 -22.54
CA LEU A 63 18.09 11.79 -21.95
C LEU A 63 17.98 13.29 -21.65
N LYS A 64 18.90 14.13 -22.17
CA LYS A 64 18.94 15.58 -21.88
C LYS A 64 17.73 16.36 -22.38
N ASP A 65 17.03 15.84 -23.39
CA ASP A 65 15.85 16.49 -23.96
C ASP A 65 14.57 16.25 -23.13
N PHE A 66 14.61 15.35 -22.16
CA PHE A 66 13.48 15.14 -21.27
C PHE A 66 13.44 16.22 -20.19
N ASP A 67 12.26 16.77 -19.95
CA ASP A 67 11.97 17.77 -18.92
C ASP A 67 11.15 17.22 -17.76
N LEU A 68 10.63 15.98 -17.88
CA LEU A 68 9.96 15.23 -16.82
C LEU A 68 10.28 13.72 -16.91
N ILE A 69 10.64 13.11 -15.79
CA ILE A 69 10.87 11.65 -15.70
C ILE A 69 10.09 11.09 -14.53
N ALA A 70 9.25 10.08 -14.78
CA ALA A 70 8.55 9.32 -13.75
C ALA A 70 9.16 7.91 -13.61
N ILE A 71 9.66 7.58 -12.43
CA ILE A 71 10.20 6.24 -12.13
C ILE A 71 9.09 5.40 -11.52
N CYS A 72 8.59 4.44 -12.32
CA CYS A 72 7.48 3.55 -11.99
C CYS A 72 7.90 2.07 -11.95
N ALA A 73 9.20 1.81 -11.92
CA ALA A 73 9.79 0.48 -11.82
C ALA A 73 9.74 -0.07 -10.37
N PRO A 74 9.97 -1.37 -10.14
CA PRO A 74 10.15 -1.94 -8.81
C PRO A 74 11.30 -1.28 -8.03
N LEU A 75 11.16 -1.19 -6.70
CA LEU A 75 12.13 -0.51 -5.82
C LEU A 75 13.55 -1.07 -5.93
N ASN A 76 13.71 -2.38 -6.12
CA ASN A 76 15.02 -3.03 -6.27
C ASN A 76 15.76 -2.58 -7.55
N GLN A 77 15.08 -1.95 -8.52
CA GLN A 77 15.69 -1.43 -9.75
C GLN A 77 16.20 0.02 -9.61
N TYR A 78 15.81 0.75 -8.55
CA TYR A 78 16.10 2.18 -8.42
C TYR A 78 17.59 2.49 -8.42
N GLN A 79 18.42 1.70 -7.72
CA GLN A 79 19.86 1.90 -7.72
C GLN A 79 20.47 1.83 -9.12
N GLN A 80 20.03 0.87 -9.91
CA GLN A 80 20.50 0.71 -11.30
C GLN A 80 19.99 1.84 -12.20
N ILE A 81 18.72 2.21 -12.07
CA ILE A 81 18.11 3.31 -12.81
C ILE A 81 18.86 4.61 -12.53
N PHE A 82 19.05 4.99 -11.27
CA PHE A 82 19.79 6.21 -10.91
C PHE A 82 21.22 6.21 -11.48
N THR A 83 21.91 5.07 -11.39
CA THR A 83 23.26 4.93 -11.93
C THR A 83 23.30 5.16 -13.45
N LYS A 84 22.32 4.64 -14.18
CA LYS A 84 22.24 4.77 -15.63
C LYS A 84 21.87 6.17 -16.10
N ILE A 85 20.91 6.82 -15.45
CA ILE A 85 20.34 8.09 -15.94
C ILE A 85 21.11 9.33 -15.47
N ASN A 86 21.76 9.30 -14.29
CA ASN A 86 22.26 10.50 -13.61
C ASN A 86 23.22 11.37 -14.45
N SER A 87 24.07 10.75 -15.27
CA SER A 87 25.00 11.47 -16.17
C SER A 87 24.41 11.86 -17.52
N LYS A 88 23.19 11.40 -17.83
CA LYS A 88 22.58 11.52 -19.17
C LYS A 88 21.39 12.47 -19.21
N ILE A 89 20.93 12.95 -18.06
CA ILE A 89 19.79 13.83 -17.91
C ILE A 89 20.20 15.31 -17.86
N ASN A 90 19.24 16.18 -18.17
CA ASN A 90 19.39 17.61 -17.93
C ASN A 90 19.32 17.88 -16.39
N PRO A 91 20.23 18.70 -15.82
CA PRO A 91 20.16 19.07 -14.41
C PRO A 91 18.86 19.77 -13.98
N GLN A 92 18.05 20.25 -14.90
CA GLN A 92 16.76 20.91 -14.62
C GLN A 92 15.54 20.00 -14.81
N VAL A 93 15.74 18.73 -15.25
CA VAL A 93 14.63 17.78 -15.41
C VAL A 93 13.94 17.51 -14.09
N LEU A 94 12.63 17.54 -14.03
CA LEU A 94 11.89 17.07 -12.83
C LEU A 94 11.87 15.54 -12.84
N ILE A 95 12.34 14.91 -11.76
CA ILE A 95 12.30 13.46 -11.60
C ILE A 95 11.47 13.13 -10.35
N PHE A 96 10.54 12.22 -10.48
CA PHE A 96 9.79 11.70 -9.34
C PHE A 96 9.59 10.18 -9.47
N ASP A 97 9.22 9.55 -8.36
CA ASP A 97 8.87 8.13 -8.33
C ASP A 97 7.47 7.89 -7.74
N ILE A 98 7.04 6.63 -7.79
CA ILE A 98 5.76 6.18 -7.24
C ILE A 98 5.91 5.02 -6.23
N GLY A 99 7.13 4.71 -5.82
CA GLY A 99 7.42 3.58 -4.93
C GLY A 99 6.84 3.74 -3.52
N SER A 100 6.75 2.63 -2.80
CA SER A 100 6.14 2.58 -1.46
C SER A 100 7.09 2.94 -0.32
N ILE A 101 8.41 3.07 -0.57
CA ILE A 101 9.43 3.46 0.41
C ILE A 101 10.09 4.76 -0.03
N LYS A 102 10.43 5.64 0.92
CA LYS A 102 10.97 6.98 0.64
C LYS A 102 12.28 7.30 1.35
N ASP A 103 12.56 6.73 2.55
CA ASP A 103 13.81 6.94 3.32
C ASP A 103 14.90 5.93 2.89
N PHE A 104 15.08 5.75 1.59
CA PHE A 104 16.09 4.85 1.04
C PHE A 104 17.46 5.52 0.89
N LYS A 105 18.52 4.71 0.96
CA LYS A 105 19.91 5.17 0.86
C LYS A 105 20.59 4.68 -0.42
N PHE A 106 19.97 4.98 -1.57
CA PHE A 106 20.59 4.67 -2.85
C PHE A 106 21.75 5.65 -3.16
N LYS A 107 22.70 5.20 -3.95
CA LYS A 107 23.79 6.03 -4.48
C LYS A 107 23.35 6.70 -5.79
N ASN A 108 24.02 7.81 -6.14
CA ASN A 108 23.80 8.51 -7.41
C ASN A 108 22.35 8.98 -7.63
N ILE A 109 21.61 9.26 -6.55
CA ILE A 109 20.28 9.86 -6.65
C ILE A 109 20.43 11.23 -7.32
N PRO A 110 19.71 11.53 -8.42
CA PRO A 110 19.74 12.85 -9.03
C PRO A 110 19.32 13.95 -8.05
N GLN A 111 19.98 15.10 -8.08
CA GLN A 111 19.75 16.19 -7.13
C GLN A 111 18.31 16.73 -7.19
N ASN A 112 17.70 16.69 -8.35
CA ASN A 112 16.34 17.16 -8.65
C ASN A 112 15.26 16.05 -8.50
N PHE A 113 15.60 14.95 -7.88
CA PHE A 113 14.68 13.85 -7.61
C PHE A 113 13.75 14.18 -6.44
N VAL A 114 12.45 13.95 -6.64
CA VAL A 114 11.39 14.12 -5.65
C VAL A 114 10.78 12.76 -5.33
N PRO A 115 11.10 12.14 -4.19
CA PRO A 115 10.44 10.92 -3.78
C PRO A 115 8.94 11.18 -3.58
N SER A 116 8.10 10.30 -4.12
CA SER A 116 6.65 10.43 -3.96
C SER A 116 5.92 9.09 -3.98
N HIS A 117 4.68 9.09 -3.50
CA HIS A 117 3.89 7.86 -3.35
C HIS A 117 2.40 8.13 -3.56
N PRO A 118 1.81 7.72 -4.69
CA PRO A 118 0.36 7.71 -4.86
C PRO A 118 -0.27 6.61 -3.98
N ILE A 119 -1.25 6.99 -3.14
CA ILE A 119 -1.97 6.02 -2.31
C ILE A 119 -3.12 5.44 -3.12
N ALA A 120 -2.73 4.76 -4.18
CA ALA A 120 -3.62 4.12 -5.15
C ALA A 120 -2.96 2.84 -5.66
N GLY A 121 -3.76 1.85 -6.02
CA GLY A 121 -3.30 0.57 -6.54
C GLY A 121 -4.48 -0.36 -6.80
N SER A 122 -4.19 -1.51 -7.40
CA SER A 122 -5.10 -2.62 -7.62
C SER A 122 -4.39 -3.92 -7.28
N VAL A 123 -5.13 -5.01 -7.14
CA VAL A 123 -4.59 -6.38 -7.08
C VAL A 123 -4.11 -6.87 -8.45
N GLU A 124 -4.60 -6.23 -9.51
CA GLU A 124 -4.18 -6.49 -10.88
C GLU A 124 -2.83 -5.87 -11.18
N SER A 125 -2.11 -6.40 -12.15
CA SER A 125 -0.81 -5.93 -12.62
C SER A 125 -0.83 -5.76 -14.14
N GLY A 126 0.26 -5.19 -14.70
CA GLY A 126 0.40 -5.02 -16.15
C GLY A 126 -0.19 -3.71 -16.69
N PHE A 127 0.26 -3.33 -17.89
CA PHE A 127 -0.20 -2.12 -18.58
C PHE A 127 -1.67 -2.21 -18.99
N GLU A 128 -2.14 -3.38 -19.36
CA GLU A 128 -3.53 -3.66 -19.79
C GLU A 128 -4.56 -3.25 -18.73
N ASN A 129 -4.21 -3.38 -17.44
CA ASN A 129 -5.05 -3.01 -16.30
C ASN A 129 -4.89 -1.56 -15.85
N SER A 130 -4.03 -0.77 -16.52
CA SER A 130 -3.83 0.64 -16.19
C SER A 130 -5.06 1.50 -16.53
N GLN A 131 -5.32 2.51 -15.69
CA GLN A 131 -6.52 3.35 -15.77
C GLN A 131 -6.14 4.83 -15.76
N GLU A 132 -6.80 5.62 -16.60
CA GLU A 132 -6.52 7.07 -16.71
C GLU A 132 -6.94 7.89 -15.49
N ASP A 133 -7.85 7.34 -14.68
CA ASP A 133 -8.42 7.97 -13.48
C ASP A 133 -8.07 7.25 -12.17
N LEU A 134 -7.08 6.33 -12.21
CA LEU A 134 -6.63 5.57 -11.03
C LEU A 134 -6.31 6.49 -9.84
N PHE A 135 -5.76 7.67 -10.10
CA PHE A 135 -5.35 8.62 -9.06
C PHE A 135 -6.42 9.63 -8.69
N PHE A 136 -7.56 9.67 -9.39
CA PHE A 136 -8.63 10.64 -9.16
C PHE A 136 -9.11 10.59 -7.70
N GLY A 137 -9.03 11.74 -7.00
CA GLY A 137 -9.42 11.85 -5.60
C GLY A 137 -8.60 11.03 -4.60
N LYS A 138 -7.50 10.40 -5.03
CA LYS A 138 -6.58 9.66 -4.16
C LYS A 138 -5.48 10.56 -3.63
N LYS A 139 -5.02 10.30 -2.39
CA LYS A 139 -3.83 10.97 -1.85
C LYS A 139 -2.60 10.63 -2.69
N PHE A 140 -1.76 11.64 -2.90
CA PHE A 140 -0.48 11.52 -3.56
C PHE A 140 0.55 12.24 -2.70
N LEU A 141 1.36 11.47 -1.97
CA LEU A 141 2.33 12.01 -1.03
C LEU A 141 3.60 12.42 -1.75
N ILE A 142 4.10 13.60 -1.43
CA ILE A 142 5.30 14.20 -2.04
C ILE A 142 6.31 14.46 -0.92
N CYS A 143 7.46 13.80 -0.99
CA CYS A 143 8.50 13.96 0.03
C CYS A 143 9.31 15.23 -0.24
N LYS A 144 9.02 16.25 0.57
CA LYS A 144 9.69 17.54 0.50
C LYS A 144 10.78 17.66 1.54
N ASN A 145 11.94 18.18 1.13
CA ASN A 145 13.04 18.58 2.01
C ASN A 145 13.64 19.92 1.55
N GLN A 146 14.66 20.43 2.23
CA GLN A 146 15.26 21.73 1.91
C GLN A 146 15.93 21.78 0.54
N ASN A 147 16.34 20.63 -0.02
CA ASN A 147 17.08 20.58 -1.28
C ASN A 147 16.18 20.44 -2.51
N ASN A 148 14.92 20.03 -2.36
CA ASN A 148 14.01 19.76 -3.49
C ASN A 148 12.70 20.58 -3.44
N ILE A 149 12.66 21.69 -2.72
CA ILE A 149 11.43 22.48 -2.50
C ILE A 149 10.76 22.89 -3.83
N PHE A 150 11.55 23.37 -4.79
CA PHE A 150 11.02 23.85 -6.07
C PHE A 150 10.48 22.69 -6.94
N GLU A 151 11.20 21.59 -6.99
CA GLU A 151 10.82 20.38 -7.72
C GLU A 151 9.57 19.75 -7.10
N ALA A 152 9.51 19.68 -5.77
CA ALA A 152 8.34 19.20 -5.04
C ALA A 152 7.10 20.06 -5.31
N GLN A 153 7.26 21.39 -5.43
CA GLN A 153 6.16 22.27 -5.78
C GLN A 153 5.69 22.07 -7.24
N LYS A 154 6.60 21.84 -8.17
CA LYS A 154 6.22 21.49 -9.56
C LYS A 154 5.43 20.18 -9.60
N LEU A 155 5.89 19.14 -8.88
CA LEU A 155 5.17 17.88 -8.78
C LEU A 155 3.79 18.05 -8.14
N PHE A 156 3.68 18.89 -7.11
CA PHE A 156 2.40 19.21 -6.47
C PHE A 156 1.36 19.73 -7.48
N GLU A 157 1.77 20.62 -8.40
CA GLU A 157 0.86 21.15 -9.42
C GLU A 157 0.48 20.08 -10.46
N ILE A 158 1.42 19.20 -10.86
CA ILE A 158 1.10 18.05 -11.74
C ILE A 158 0.05 17.17 -11.08
N VAL A 159 0.25 16.82 -9.81
CA VAL A 159 -0.66 15.95 -9.05
C VAL A 159 -2.06 16.55 -8.95
N LYS A 160 -2.17 17.85 -8.73
CA LYS A 160 -3.46 18.57 -8.78
C LYS A 160 -4.10 18.51 -10.16
N GLN A 161 -3.31 18.69 -11.22
CA GLN A 161 -3.82 18.70 -12.58
C GLN A 161 -4.39 17.33 -12.99
N ILE A 162 -3.78 16.22 -12.56
CA ILE A 162 -4.34 14.86 -12.75
C ILE A 162 -5.47 14.52 -11.76
N LYS A 163 -5.96 15.50 -10.98
CA LYS A 163 -7.08 15.37 -10.03
C LYS A 163 -6.82 14.44 -8.85
N ALA A 164 -5.58 14.14 -8.55
CA ALA A 164 -5.19 13.54 -7.28
C ALA A 164 -5.12 14.62 -6.18
N ILE A 165 -5.02 14.20 -4.92
CA ILE A 165 -4.93 15.06 -3.75
C ILE A 165 -3.48 15.07 -3.27
N PRO A 166 -2.67 16.09 -3.64
CA PRO A 166 -1.29 16.15 -3.21
C PRO A 166 -1.19 16.55 -1.74
N ASP A 167 -0.21 15.95 -1.05
CA ASP A 167 0.14 16.30 0.32
C ASP A 167 1.65 16.19 0.52
N PHE A 168 2.23 17.11 1.32
CA PHE A 168 3.65 17.10 1.61
C PHE A 168 3.95 16.31 2.88
N ILE A 169 5.02 15.51 2.84
CA ILE A 169 5.48 14.71 3.97
C ILE A 169 7.03 14.65 3.97
N GLU A 170 7.64 14.39 5.11
CA GLU A 170 9.05 14.01 5.18
C GLU A 170 9.21 12.52 4.92
N ALA A 171 10.28 12.11 4.22
CA ALA A 171 10.53 10.71 3.84
C ALA A 171 10.52 9.76 5.05
N LYS A 172 11.15 10.17 6.17
CA LYS A 172 11.16 9.38 7.42
C LYS A 172 9.77 9.19 8.01
N ASN A 173 9.00 10.27 8.07
CA ASN A 173 7.63 10.23 8.60
C ASN A 173 6.73 9.36 7.70
N HIS A 174 6.93 9.44 6.36
CA HIS A 174 6.26 8.58 5.42
C HIS A 174 6.49 7.10 5.75
N ASP A 175 7.75 6.69 5.84
CA ASP A 175 8.10 5.28 6.02
C ASP A 175 7.69 4.74 7.39
N GLU A 176 7.76 5.56 8.45
CA GLU A 176 7.24 5.21 9.77
C GLU A 176 5.71 5.02 9.75
N ILE A 177 4.98 5.95 9.15
CA ILE A 177 3.52 5.87 9.04
C ILE A 177 3.11 4.62 8.25
N TYR A 178 3.74 4.41 7.06
CA TYR A 178 3.36 3.29 6.20
C TYR A 178 3.85 1.94 6.70
N ALA A 179 4.91 1.89 7.53
CA ALA A 179 5.25 0.68 8.28
C ALA A 179 4.06 0.19 9.12
N LEU A 180 3.35 1.12 9.78
CA LEU A 180 2.23 0.77 10.64
C LEU A 180 0.91 0.58 9.88
N VAL A 181 0.54 1.51 8.98
CA VAL A 181 -0.82 1.47 8.36
C VAL A 181 -0.90 0.68 7.05
N SER A 182 0.21 0.15 6.56
CA SER A 182 0.27 -0.61 5.31
C SER A 182 1.12 -1.88 5.42
N HIS A 183 2.39 -1.74 5.81
CA HIS A 183 3.33 -2.84 5.73
C HIS A 183 3.07 -3.89 6.81
N LEU A 184 2.86 -3.50 8.06
CA LEU A 184 2.51 -4.44 9.14
C LEU A 184 1.17 -5.15 8.88
N PRO A 185 0.06 -4.47 8.51
CA PRO A 185 -1.17 -5.15 8.11
C PRO A 185 -0.98 -6.19 7.02
N GLN A 186 -0.19 -5.88 5.98
CA GLN A 186 0.09 -6.83 4.90
C GLN A 186 0.92 -8.02 5.39
N PHE A 187 1.97 -7.76 6.18
CA PHE A 187 2.78 -8.81 6.79
C PHE A 187 1.92 -9.75 7.65
N LEU A 188 1.06 -9.19 8.51
CA LEU A 188 0.14 -9.95 9.34
C LEU A 188 -0.90 -10.72 8.51
N SER A 189 -1.34 -10.19 7.37
CA SER A 189 -2.21 -10.90 6.44
C SER A 189 -1.52 -12.12 5.84
N PHE A 190 -0.26 -12.03 5.44
CA PHE A 190 0.51 -13.18 4.95
C PHE A 190 0.68 -14.25 6.05
N LEU A 191 0.99 -13.84 7.28
CA LEU A 191 1.03 -14.78 8.41
C LEU A 191 -0.33 -15.46 8.62
N CYS A 192 -1.42 -14.70 8.58
CA CYS A 192 -2.76 -15.27 8.69
C CYS A 192 -3.07 -16.26 7.57
N ALA A 193 -2.64 -15.98 6.33
CA ALA A 193 -2.85 -16.85 5.18
C ALA A 193 -2.08 -18.17 5.31
N GLU A 194 -0.83 -18.13 5.82
CA GLU A 194 0.01 -19.30 6.04
C GLU A 194 -0.59 -20.25 7.09
N PHE A 195 -1.14 -19.68 8.16
CA PHE A 195 -1.81 -20.47 9.22
C PHE A 195 -3.25 -20.86 8.89
N SER A 196 -3.88 -20.21 7.91
CA SER A 196 -5.24 -20.53 7.46
C SER A 196 -5.21 -21.62 6.40
N LEU A 197 -5.25 -22.90 6.82
CA LEU A 197 -5.30 -24.05 5.90
C LEU A 197 -6.52 -24.07 4.97
N LYS A 198 -7.47 -23.15 5.10
CA LYS A 198 -8.67 -23.03 4.26
C LYS A 198 -8.83 -21.61 3.77
N LYS A 199 -8.92 -21.42 2.45
CA LYS A 199 -9.49 -20.20 1.87
C LYS A 199 -10.97 -20.13 2.26
N ILE A 200 -11.33 -19.05 2.92
CA ILE A 200 -12.73 -18.76 3.23
C ILE A 200 -13.29 -18.01 2.04
N ASP A 201 -14.00 -18.71 1.17
CA ASP A 201 -14.74 -18.12 0.05
C ASP A 201 -16.14 -17.72 0.51
N ASN A 202 -16.24 -16.48 0.98
CA ASN A 202 -17.50 -15.88 1.39
C ASN A 202 -17.44 -14.37 1.13
N ASP A 203 -18.43 -13.83 0.43
CA ASP A 203 -18.47 -12.41 0.04
C ASP A 203 -18.37 -11.44 1.21
N PHE A 204 -18.89 -11.80 2.36
CA PHE A 204 -18.83 -10.99 3.58
C PHE A 204 -17.40 -10.83 4.10
N PHE A 205 -16.57 -11.88 4.01
CA PHE A 205 -15.19 -11.87 4.46
C PHE A 205 -14.20 -11.46 3.37
N LYS A 206 -14.64 -11.31 2.13
CA LYS A 206 -13.82 -11.01 0.98
C LYS A 206 -12.86 -9.84 1.22
N ASN A 207 -13.34 -8.76 1.83
CA ASN A 207 -12.50 -7.61 2.13
C ASN A 207 -11.46 -7.91 3.21
N ALA A 208 -11.83 -8.62 4.28
CA ALA A 208 -10.92 -8.97 5.38
C ALA A 208 -9.78 -9.90 4.95
N PHE A 209 -9.98 -10.69 3.88
CA PHE A 209 -9.00 -11.64 3.35
C PHE A 209 -8.35 -11.20 2.03
N ARG A 210 -8.72 -10.03 1.50
CA ARG A 210 -8.22 -9.53 0.21
C ARG A 210 -6.71 -9.39 0.14
N LEU A 211 -6.08 -9.00 1.25
CA LEU A 211 -4.63 -8.80 1.31
C LEU A 211 -3.84 -10.12 1.21
N ASP A 212 -4.47 -11.25 1.53
CA ASP A 212 -3.82 -12.58 1.50
C ASP A 212 -3.39 -12.97 0.08
N ASP A 213 -4.11 -12.48 -0.95
CA ASP A 213 -3.84 -12.76 -2.36
C ASP A 213 -2.86 -11.75 -3.01
N SER A 214 -2.25 -10.85 -2.23
CA SER A 214 -1.24 -9.90 -2.72
C SER A 214 0.04 -10.62 -3.16
N ASN A 215 0.71 -10.11 -4.21
CA ASN A 215 1.95 -10.69 -4.71
C ASN A 215 3.10 -10.55 -3.69
N PRO A 216 3.64 -11.64 -3.12
CA PRO A 216 4.68 -11.58 -2.09
C PRO A 216 6.00 -10.96 -2.57
N GLU A 217 6.35 -11.10 -3.85
CA GLU A 217 7.60 -10.58 -4.41
C GLU A 217 7.69 -9.04 -4.32
N ILE A 218 6.56 -8.34 -4.55
CA ILE A 218 6.49 -6.89 -4.41
C ILE A 218 6.70 -6.49 -2.94
N TRP A 219 6.13 -7.24 -2.01
CA TRP A 219 6.18 -6.93 -0.59
C TRP A 219 7.52 -7.23 0.06
N LYS A 220 8.28 -8.20 -0.49
CA LYS A 220 9.63 -8.51 -0.01
C LYS A 220 10.53 -7.27 0.00
N ASP A 221 10.63 -6.56 -1.13
CA ASP A 221 11.45 -5.35 -1.24
C ASP A 221 10.98 -4.26 -0.25
N ILE A 222 9.65 -4.14 -0.05
CA ILE A 222 9.06 -3.17 0.87
C ILE A 222 9.45 -3.50 2.31
N PHE A 223 9.34 -4.77 2.72
CA PHE A 223 9.71 -5.21 4.08
C PHE A 223 11.20 -5.05 4.34
N ASP A 224 12.05 -5.44 3.39
CA ASP A 224 13.50 -5.33 3.52
C ASP A 224 13.95 -3.86 3.64
N LEU A 225 13.42 -2.98 2.80
CA LEU A 225 13.79 -1.56 2.81
C LEU A 225 13.21 -0.79 4.00
N ASN A 226 12.07 -1.22 4.55
CA ASN A 226 11.42 -0.57 5.69
C ASN A 226 11.57 -1.34 7.01
N GLN A 227 12.48 -2.31 7.08
CA GLN A 227 12.70 -3.18 8.24
C GLN A 227 12.84 -2.38 9.54
N LYS A 228 13.60 -1.28 9.51
CA LYS A 228 13.86 -0.44 10.68
C LYS A 228 12.59 0.03 11.40
N TYR A 229 11.59 0.50 10.67
CA TYR A 229 10.33 0.98 11.25
C TYR A 229 9.35 -0.16 11.50
N LEU A 230 9.34 -1.15 10.60
CA LEU A 230 8.48 -2.31 10.73
C LEU A 230 8.79 -3.13 11.99
N GLN A 231 10.08 -3.30 12.33
CA GLN A 231 10.49 -4.05 13.51
C GLN A 231 9.96 -3.45 14.82
N VAL A 232 9.98 -2.12 14.96
CA VAL A 232 9.47 -1.45 16.17
C VAL A 232 7.99 -1.77 16.40
N PHE A 233 7.17 -1.69 15.35
CA PHE A 233 5.74 -1.98 15.46
C PHE A 233 5.43 -3.47 15.56
N TYR A 234 6.25 -4.31 14.97
CA TYR A 234 6.19 -5.75 15.10
C TYR A 234 6.41 -6.20 16.54
N GLU A 235 7.44 -5.68 17.22
CA GLU A 235 7.72 -6.00 18.62
C GLU A 235 6.55 -5.60 19.53
N GLU A 236 6.05 -4.38 19.39
CA GLU A 236 4.87 -3.90 20.16
C GLU A 236 3.61 -4.72 19.85
N PHE A 237 3.42 -5.13 18.60
CA PHE A 237 2.33 -6.00 18.19
C PHE A 237 2.37 -7.36 18.92
N PHE A 238 3.53 -8.03 18.91
CA PHE A 238 3.67 -9.34 19.55
C PHE A 238 3.51 -9.26 21.06
N GLU A 239 4.03 -8.23 21.72
CA GLU A 239 3.77 -7.99 23.14
C GLU A 239 2.26 -7.89 23.43
N ASN A 240 1.52 -7.14 22.64
CA ASN A 240 0.08 -7.03 22.76
C ASN A 240 -0.62 -8.38 22.54
N LEU A 241 -0.18 -9.16 21.55
CA LEU A 241 -0.74 -10.46 21.22
C LEU A 241 -0.52 -11.45 22.38
N GLU A 242 0.69 -11.52 22.94
CA GLU A 242 1.00 -12.36 24.11
C GLU A 242 0.11 -12.01 25.31
N ASN A 243 -0.08 -10.73 25.59
CA ASN A 243 -0.97 -10.28 26.65
C ASN A 243 -2.44 -10.73 26.45
N TYR A 244 -2.93 -10.72 25.20
CA TYR A 244 -4.26 -11.26 24.89
C TYR A 244 -4.32 -12.78 25.08
N ILE A 245 -3.30 -13.51 24.64
CA ILE A 245 -3.24 -14.97 24.76
C ILE A 245 -3.21 -15.41 26.22
N GLU A 246 -2.39 -14.77 27.06
CA GLU A 246 -2.31 -15.06 28.50
C GLU A 246 -3.64 -14.82 29.22
N ASN A 247 -4.37 -13.81 28.79
CA ASN A 247 -5.64 -13.40 29.40
C ASN A 247 -6.87 -14.02 28.73
N LEU A 248 -6.72 -14.93 27.75
CA LEU A 248 -7.83 -15.50 26.98
C LEU A 248 -8.94 -16.12 27.85
N LYS A 249 -8.61 -16.73 29.02
CA LYS A 249 -9.62 -17.31 29.93
C LYS A 249 -10.63 -16.28 30.44
N ASN A 250 -10.18 -15.04 30.63
CA ASN A 250 -10.96 -13.92 31.14
C ASN A 250 -11.38 -12.96 30.02
N PHE A 251 -11.02 -13.29 28.78
CA PHE A 251 -11.28 -12.45 27.62
C PHE A 251 -12.79 -12.37 27.34
N LYS A 252 -13.30 -11.14 27.28
CA LYS A 252 -14.69 -10.83 26.93
C LYS A 252 -14.69 -9.84 25.78
N ILE A 253 -15.14 -10.28 24.61
CA ILE A 253 -15.17 -9.46 23.39
C ILE A 253 -15.99 -8.19 23.59
N GLU A 254 -17.14 -8.27 24.29
CA GLU A 254 -17.97 -7.09 24.57
C GLU A 254 -17.16 -6.00 25.27
N LYS A 255 -16.46 -6.35 26.37
CA LYS A 255 -15.64 -5.39 27.11
C LYS A 255 -14.51 -4.81 26.25
N THR A 256 -13.92 -5.62 25.37
CA THR A 256 -12.86 -5.17 24.48
C THR A 256 -13.39 -4.20 23.43
N LEU A 257 -14.56 -4.47 22.86
CA LEU A 257 -15.18 -3.60 21.86
C LEU A 257 -15.73 -2.30 22.46
N GLU A 258 -16.06 -2.29 23.75
CA GLU A 258 -16.45 -1.08 24.50
C GLU A 258 -15.25 -0.18 24.84
N ASP A 259 -14.03 -0.70 24.75
CA ASP A 259 -12.80 0.06 25.00
C ASP A 259 -12.74 1.27 24.03
N GLN A 260 -12.51 2.46 24.60
CA GLN A 260 -12.38 3.70 23.82
C GLN A 260 -11.31 3.61 22.72
N ASP A 261 -10.34 2.73 22.85
CA ASP A 261 -9.30 2.50 21.87
C ASP A 261 -9.84 1.93 20.55
N PHE A 262 -10.93 1.17 20.58
CA PHE A 262 -11.51 0.53 19.40
C PHE A 262 -12.70 1.29 18.79
N GLN A 263 -13.36 2.17 19.54
CA GLN A 263 -14.58 2.88 19.09
C GLN A 263 -14.39 3.63 17.76
N GLY A 264 -13.22 4.19 17.52
CA GLY A 264 -12.92 4.93 16.29
C GLY A 264 -12.70 4.06 15.04
N PHE A 265 -12.70 2.73 15.17
CA PHE A 265 -12.49 1.77 14.08
C PHE A 265 -13.75 0.94 13.77
N ILE A 266 -14.79 1.02 14.60
CA ILE A 266 -16.03 0.28 14.44
C ILE A 266 -16.96 1.02 13.47
N ASP A 267 -17.49 0.31 12.47
CA ASP A 267 -18.50 0.83 11.55
C ASP A 267 -19.89 0.35 11.99
N ASP A 268 -20.77 1.31 12.36
CA ASP A 268 -22.11 1.03 12.86
C ASP A 268 -23.14 0.63 11.78
N LYS A 269 -22.72 0.69 10.50
CA LYS A 269 -23.60 0.44 9.35
C LYS A 269 -23.64 -1.01 8.87
N ILE A 270 -22.79 -1.88 9.42
CA ILE A 270 -22.75 -3.29 8.99
C ILE A 270 -23.88 -4.07 9.61
N ILE A 271 -24.78 -4.62 8.78
CA ILE A 271 -25.93 -5.46 9.15
C ILE A 271 -25.64 -6.90 8.76
N PHE A 272 -25.92 -7.85 9.64
CA PHE A 272 -25.72 -9.29 9.43
C PHE A 272 -27.01 -10.00 8.99
N GLU A 273 -26.93 -10.91 8.04
CA GLU A 273 -28.01 -11.82 7.69
C GLU A 273 -27.83 -13.18 8.40
N ASN A 274 -28.96 -13.83 8.76
CA ASN A 274 -29.03 -15.04 9.62
C ASN A 274 -28.32 -16.30 9.09
N SER A 275 -27.78 -16.29 7.87
CA SER A 275 -27.11 -17.45 7.25
C SER A 275 -25.66 -17.71 7.74
N THR A 276 -25.18 -16.91 8.69
CA THR A 276 -23.76 -16.84 9.05
C THR A 276 -23.34 -17.69 10.24
N GLU A 277 -24.29 -18.22 11.05
CA GLU A 277 -23.95 -18.96 12.29
C GLU A 277 -23.19 -20.26 12.01
N GLN A 278 -23.69 -21.07 11.08
CA GLN A 278 -23.04 -22.33 10.69
C GLN A 278 -21.66 -22.07 10.05
N PHE A 279 -21.54 -20.98 9.28
CA PHE A 279 -20.29 -20.56 8.69
C PHE A 279 -19.26 -20.16 9.74
N PHE A 280 -19.67 -19.41 10.78
CA PHE A 280 -18.81 -19.04 11.90
C PHE A 280 -18.33 -20.26 12.69
N GLU A 281 -19.21 -21.21 12.98
CA GLU A 281 -18.82 -22.43 13.67
C GLU A 281 -17.80 -23.26 12.91
N GLN A 282 -17.94 -23.34 11.58
CA GLN A 282 -17.05 -24.11 10.69
C GLN A 282 -15.68 -23.44 10.49
N ASN A 283 -15.59 -22.12 10.61
CA ASN A 283 -14.38 -21.33 10.32
C ASN A 283 -13.89 -20.54 11.54
N PHE A 284 -14.37 -20.88 12.72
CA PHE A 284 -14.12 -20.14 13.97
C PHE A 284 -12.62 -19.92 14.24
N ASP A 285 -11.81 -20.96 14.06
CA ASP A 285 -10.38 -20.91 14.36
C ASP A 285 -9.67 -19.80 13.53
N VAL A 286 -10.00 -19.72 12.23
CA VAL A 286 -9.41 -18.74 11.30
C VAL A 286 -9.89 -17.33 11.59
N ILE A 287 -11.21 -17.17 11.79
CA ILE A 287 -11.83 -15.87 12.04
C ILE A 287 -11.33 -15.30 13.37
N PHE A 288 -11.27 -16.13 14.40
CA PHE A 288 -10.84 -15.71 15.72
C PHE A 288 -9.35 -15.40 15.78
N PHE A 289 -8.51 -16.21 15.14
CA PHE A 289 -7.09 -15.92 15.03
C PHE A 289 -6.86 -14.53 14.40
N ARG A 290 -7.49 -14.28 13.25
CA ARG A 290 -7.39 -12.99 12.57
C ARG A 290 -7.95 -11.84 13.41
N PHE A 291 -9.01 -12.08 14.14
CA PHE A 291 -9.57 -11.11 15.07
C PHE A 291 -8.58 -10.71 16.18
N LEU A 292 -7.91 -11.69 16.81
CA LEU A 292 -6.87 -11.41 17.81
C LEU A 292 -5.69 -10.65 17.21
N MET A 293 -5.29 -10.99 15.97
CA MET A 293 -4.24 -10.26 15.26
C MET A 293 -4.63 -8.77 15.07
N VAL A 294 -5.86 -8.50 14.66
CA VAL A 294 -6.34 -7.11 14.49
C VAL A 294 -6.45 -6.39 15.84
N LEU A 295 -6.95 -7.04 16.90
CA LEU A 295 -7.00 -6.43 18.23
C LEU A 295 -5.61 -6.05 18.73
N SER A 296 -4.63 -6.95 18.59
CA SER A 296 -3.25 -6.70 19.02
C SER A 296 -2.62 -5.56 18.21
N PHE A 297 -2.90 -5.50 16.91
CA PHE A 297 -2.49 -4.42 16.03
C PHE A 297 -3.09 -3.07 16.45
N LEU A 298 -4.37 -3.02 16.77
CA LEU A 298 -5.06 -1.77 17.15
C LEU A 298 -4.63 -1.22 18.53
N LYS A 299 -3.94 -2.03 19.34
CA LYS A 299 -3.33 -1.57 20.60
C LYS A 299 -1.97 -0.88 20.42
N ILE A 300 -1.39 -0.88 19.25
CA ILE A 300 -0.13 -0.17 18.99
C ILE A 300 -0.31 1.33 19.24
N ASN A 301 0.58 1.94 20.02
CA ASN A 301 0.43 3.28 20.55
C ASN A 301 0.17 4.37 19.49
N LYS A 302 0.84 4.29 18.32
CA LYS A 302 0.72 5.30 17.26
C LYS A 302 -0.46 5.11 16.33
N ILE A 303 -1.23 4.01 16.43
CA ILE A 303 -2.24 3.67 15.43
C ILE A 303 -3.32 4.75 15.26
N LYS A 304 -3.77 5.37 16.36
CA LYS A 304 -4.79 6.42 16.32
C LYS A 304 -4.31 7.66 15.55
N SER A 305 -3.03 8.03 15.72
CA SER A 305 -2.43 9.18 15.04
C SER A 305 -2.24 8.94 13.54
N PHE A 306 -2.01 7.70 13.13
CA PHE A 306 -1.68 7.35 11.75
C PHE A 306 -2.87 6.84 10.92
N LYS A 307 -4.00 6.51 11.55
CA LYS A 307 -5.16 5.92 10.84
C LYS A 307 -5.65 6.71 9.62
N SER A 308 -5.53 8.04 9.64
CA SER A 308 -5.95 8.91 8.53
C SER A 308 -5.10 8.77 7.26
N PHE A 309 -3.92 8.15 7.37
CA PHE A 309 -3.03 7.83 6.26
C PHE A 309 -3.31 6.44 5.67
N GLY A 310 -4.04 5.58 6.39
CA GLY A 310 -4.37 4.23 5.93
C GLY A 310 -5.22 4.24 4.66
N GLY A 311 -4.76 3.51 3.64
CA GLY A 311 -5.46 3.29 2.39
C GLY A 311 -6.52 2.18 2.50
N GLN A 312 -6.96 1.63 1.36
CA GLN A 312 -7.96 0.55 1.34
C GLN A 312 -7.46 -0.70 2.05
N GLY A 313 -6.19 -1.09 1.89
CA GLY A 313 -5.61 -2.26 2.57
C GLY A 313 -5.70 -2.19 4.09
N PHE A 314 -5.45 -1.02 4.69
CA PHE A 314 -5.65 -0.82 6.13
C PHE A 314 -7.10 -1.06 6.54
N LYS A 315 -8.06 -0.49 5.79
CA LYS A 315 -9.50 -0.66 6.06
C LYS A 315 -9.92 -2.11 5.93
N ASP A 316 -9.43 -2.81 4.92
CA ASP A 316 -9.71 -4.22 4.70
C ASP A 316 -9.17 -5.09 5.83
N PHE A 317 -7.92 -4.85 6.26
CA PHE A 317 -7.31 -5.59 7.37
C PHE A 317 -8.11 -5.47 8.67
N ILE A 318 -8.51 -4.25 9.04
CA ILE A 318 -9.26 -4.03 10.29
C ILE A 318 -10.75 -4.37 10.18
N SER A 319 -11.30 -4.63 9.00
CA SER A 319 -12.74 -4.85 8.78
C SER A 319 -13.31 -6.01 9.59
N ILE A 320 -12.47 -6.99 9.96
CA ILE A 320 -12.88 -8.13 10.76
C ILE A 320 -13.39 -7.73 12.16
N ILE A 321 -12.99 -6.57 12.69
CA ILE A 321 -13.46 -6.10 13.99
C ILE A 321 -14.96 -5.79 13.98
N ASN A 322 -15.48 -5.38 12.82
CA ASN A 322 -16.90 -5.10 12.65
C ASN A 322 -17.74 -6.38 12.70
N ILE A 323 -17.15 -7.51 12.35
CA ILE A 323 -17.77 -8.84 12.44
C ILE A 323 -18.02 -9.21 13.88
N ALA A 324 -17.06 -8.96 14.77
CA ALA A 324 -17.16 -9.30 16.19
C ALA A 324 -18.22 -8.47 16.95
N LYS A 325 -18.55 -7.25 16.48
CA LYS A 325 -19.57 -6.40 17.08
C LYS A 325 -20.99 -6.99 16.99
N ILE A 326 -21.24 -7.82 15.98
CA ILE A 326 -22.60 -8.21 15.59
C ILE A 326 -23.21 -9.26 16.50
N ASP A 327 -22.42 -10.20 17.05
CA ASP A 327 -22.87 -11.22 17.99
C ASP A 327 -21.80 -11.59 19.01
N SER A 328 -21.47 -10.63 19.87
CA SER A 328 -20.44 -10.80 20.89
C SER A 328 -20.76 -11.94 21.87
N VAL A 329 -22.03 -12.22 22.14
CA VAL A 329 -22.47 -13.31 23.05
C VAL A 329 -22.13 -14.66 22.44
N LYS A 330 -22.47 -14.88 21.15
CA LYS A 330 -22.16 -16.14 20.47
C LYS A 330 -20.66 -16.33 20.28
N ILE A 331 -19.93 -15.27 19.93
CA ILE A 331 -18.49 -15.34 19.81
C ILE A 331 -17.84 -15.67 21.14
N ASN A 332 -18.30 -15.12 22.28
CA ASN A 332 -17.81 -15.49 23.60
C ASN A 332 -18.09 -16.96 23.94
N LEU A 333 -19.23 -17.48 23.59
CA LEU A 333 -19.56 -18.90 23.79
C LEU A 333 -18.66 -19.82 22.95
N LEU A 334 -18.40 -19.45 21.70
CA LEU A 334 -17.49 -20.17 20.81
C LEU A 334 -16.04 -20.11 21.30
N LEU A 335 -15.61 -18.97 21.86
CA LEU A 335 -14.32 -18.81 22.52
C LEU A 335 -14.13 -19.78 23.69
N GLN A 336 -15.11 -19.82 24.58
CA GLN A 336 -15.08 -20.73 25.75
C GLN A 336 -15.02 -22.20 25.31
N LYS A 337 -15.79 -22.57 24.28
CA LYS A 337 -15.81 -23.92 23.70
C LYS A 337 -14.48 -24.32 23.05
N ASN A 338 -13.80 -23.38 22.40
CA ASN A 338 -12.57 -23.64 21.63
C ASN A 338 -11.29 -23.20 22.35
N TYR A 339 -11.37 -22.68 23.56
CA TYR A 339 -10.23 -22.22 24.35
C TYR A 339 -9.03 -23.19 24.36
N PRO A 340 -9.22 -24.54 24.60
CA PRO A 340 -8.11 -25.47 24.61
C PRO A 340 -7.41 -25.58 23.24
N LYS A 341 -8.17 -25.48 22.14
CA LYS A 341 -7.60 -25.54 20.77
C LYS A 341 -6.80 -24.28 20.46
N ILE A 342 -7.32 -23.12 20.82
CA ILE A 342 -6.69 -21.82 20.62
C ILE A 342 -5.37 -21.75 21.37
N THR A 343 -5.36 -22.09 22.65
CA THR A 343 -4.14 -22.08 23.47
C THR A 343 -3.10 -23.09 23.00
N ASN A 344 -3.52 -24.24 22.51
CA ASN A 344 -2.61 -25.25 21.94
C ASN A 344 -2.00 -24.79 20.62
N PHE A 345 -2.79 -24.10 19.79
CA PHE A 345 -2.33 -23.50 18.55
C PHE A 345 -1.21 -22.48 18.80
N PHE A 346 -1.42 -21.54 19.71
CA PHE A 346 -0.41 -20.51 20.03
C PHE A 346 0.86 -21.09 20.68
N LYS A 347 0.77 -22.14 21.49
CA LYS A 347 1.94 -22.84 22.04
C LYS A 347 2.82 -23.51 20.99
N ASN A 348 2.29 -23.79 19.82
CA ASN A 348 3.04 -24.39 18.71
C ASN A 348 3.67 -23.34 17.77
N ILE A 349 3.34 -22.06 17.95
CA ILE A 349 3.89 -20.94 17.16
C ILE A 349 5.01 -20.22 17.95
N SER A 350 4.96 -20.24 19.28
CA SER A 350 6.02 -19.72 20.17
C SER A 350 7.17 -20.73 20.28
#